data_285e95f79381b59f4949bac60a4afa58
#
_entry.id   285e95f79381b59f4949bac60a4afa58
#
_cell.length_a   1.000
_cell.length_b   1.000
_cell.length_c   1.000
_cell.angle_alpha   90.00
_cell.angle_beta   90.00
_cell.angle_gamma   90.00
#
_symmetry.space_group_name_H-M   'P 1'
#
loop_
_entity.id
_entity.type
_entity.pdbx_description
1 polymer ?
#
loop_
_entity_poly.entity_id
_entity_poly.type
_entity_poly.pdbx_seq_one_letter_code
_entity_poly.pdbx_strand_id
1 'polypeptide(L)'
;MNRLPARHWAASFAAPLATLFAALLAGCATPPPTTSGGVPIDTSRSAKAQDSRVLFLILHYTVADLPISLKVLTEDEVSAHYVVSDEAPPRIFRLVDESRRAWHSGASAWKGHRMLNASSIGIEIVHPGFKPGPDGERIYQPFSEAQMQALIPLLQDIVQRHRIRPDRILGHGEVSPAYKEDPGPTFPWRRLAARGIPPPGPAASRVAPQRERCGALGPDAP
;
A
#
# COMPACT_ATOMS: atom_id res chain seq x y z
N MET A 1 55.77 -13.83 76.54
CA MET A 1 55.88 -14.22 75.14
C MET A 1 54.61 -15.01 74.77
N ASN A 2 53.57 -14.36 74.39
CA ASN A 2 52.32 -15.04 74.00
C ASN A 2 51.87 -14.49 72.61
N ARG A 3 51.87 -15.33 71.62
CA ARG A 3 51.38 -15.03 70.26
C ARG A 3 49.93 -15.39 70.22
N LEU A 4 49.09 -14.44 69.86
CA LEU A 4 47.64 -14.64 69.51
C LEU A 4 47.53 -15.03 68.05
N PRO A 5 46.65 -15.99 67.71
CA PRO A 5 46.42 -16.36 66.31
C PRO A 5 45.44 -15.44 65.63
N ALA A 6 45.71 -15.03 64.37
CA ALA A 6 44.85 -14.27 63.47
C ALA A 6 43.67 -15.14 63.05
N ARG A 7 42.44 -14.59 63.27
CA ARG A 7 41.19 -15.18 62.74
C ARG A 7 40.92 -14.60 61.37
N HIS A 8 40.98 -15.43 60.33
CA HIS A 8 40.55 -15.14 59.01
C HIS A 8 39.03 -15.22 58.97
N TRP A 9 38.38 -14.10 58.69
CA TRP A 9 36.97 -14.05 58.33
C TRP A 9 36.87 -14.00 56.80
N ALA A 10 36.62 -15.14 56.16
CA ALA A 10 36.16 -15.21 54.80
C ALA A 10 34.64 -15.12 54.78
N ALA A 11 34.09 -13.94 54.51
CA ALA A 11 32.68 -13.81 54.25
C ALA A 11 32.41 -14.17 52.79
N SER A 12 31.80 -15.33 52.58
CA SER A 12 31.27 -15.78 51.31
C SER A 12 29.97 -15.00 51.02
N PHE A 13 30.03 -14.00 50.14
CA PHE A 13 28.82 -13.43 49.51
C PHE A 13 28.66 -14.05 48.11
N ALA A 14 28.04 -15.20 48.06
CA ALA A 14 27.55 -15.79 46.83
C ALA A 14 26.07 -16.09 47.00
N ALA A 15 25.19 -15.21 46.51
CA ALA A 15 23.77 -15.48 46.28
C ALA A 15 23.11 -14.25 45.68
N PRO A 16 22.00 -14.32 45.01
CA PRO A 16 21.59 -15.16 43.89
C PRO A 16 21.17 -14.25 42.69
N LEU A 17 22.00 -14.19 41.67
CA LEU A 17 21.66 -13.48 40.42
C LEU A 17 20.92 -14.36 39.40
N ALA A 18 20.68 -15.64 39.74
CA ALA A 18 20.11 -16.61 38.81
C ALA A 18 18.55 -16.62 38.74
N THR A 19 17.88 -16.02 39.69
CA THR A 19 16.38 -16.08 39.77
C THR A 19 15.67 -14.93 39.10
N LEU A 20 16.35 -13.87 38.68
CA LEU A 20 15.72 -12.71 38.03
C LEU A 20 15.59 -12.82 36.51
N PHE A 21 16.20 -13.80 35.85
CA PHE A 21 16.19 -13.95 34.38
C PHE A 21 15.08 -14.87 33.86
N ALA A 22 14.39 -15.62 34.72
CA ALA A 22 13.33 -16.56 34.32
C ALA A 22 11.93 -15.91 34.19
N ALA A 23 11.72 -14.67 34.64
CA ALA A 23 10.41 -14.02 34.66
C ALA A 23 10.11 -13.18 33.41
N LEU A 24 11.05 -13.00 32.48
CA LEU A 24 10.90 -12.13 31.30
C LEU A 24 10.48 -12.87 30.02
N LEU A 25 10.22 -14.19 30.09
CA LEU A 25 9.73 -14.99 28.96
C LEU A 25 8.26 -15.39 29.07
N ALA A 26 7.47 -14.76 29.93
CA ALA A 26 6.02 -14.83 29.83
C ALA A 26 5.58 -14.01 28.61
N GLY A 27 5.85 -14.54 27.42
CA GLY A 27 5.28 -14.02 26.18
C GLY A 27 3.76 -13.93 26.38
N CYS A 28 3.16 -12.78 26.09
CA CYS A 28 1.71 -12.60 26.07
C CYS A 28 1.15 -13.58 25.03
N ALA A 29 0.86 -14.81 25.45
CA ALA A 29 0.10 -15.74 24.65
C ALA A 29 -1.30 -15.15 24.50
N THR A 30 -1.59 -14.62 23.32
CA THR A 30 -2.96 -14.23 22.97
C THR A 30 -3.85 -15.47 23.14
N PRO A 31 -4.95 -15.36 23.89
CA PRO A 31 -5.86 -16.50 24.03
C PRO A 31 -6.34 -16.96 22.64
N PRO A 32 -6.60 -18.25 22.45
CA PRO A 32 -7.11 -18.76 21.19
C PRO A 32 -8.43 -18.06 20.83
N PRO A 33 -8.66 -17.76 19.54
CA PRO A 33 -9.92 -17.17 19.12
C PRO A 33 -11.09 -18.10 19.45
N THR A 34 -12.26 -17.53 19.74
CA THR A 34 -13.49 -18.27 20.01
C THR A 34 -14.60 -17.81 19.07
N THR A 35 -15.56 -18.71 18.79
CA THR A 35 -16.80 -18.34 18.10
C THR A 35 -17.66 -17.43 18.98
N SER A 36 -18.68 -16.80 18.42
CA SER A 36 -19.66 -15.99 19.20
C SER A 36 -20.39 -16.82 20.27
N GLY A 37 -20.49 -18.14 20.08
CA GLY A 37 -21.04 -19.08 21.07
C GLY A 37 -20.03 -19.61 22.08
N GLY A 38 -18.79 -19.06 22.13
CA GLY A 38 -17.77 -19.43 23.10
C GLY A 38 -17.00 -20.72 22.78
N VAL A 39 -17.18 -21.31 21.60
CA VAL A 39 -16.42 -22.50 21.19
C VAL A 39 -15.00 -22.12 20.78
N PRO A 40 -13.95 -22.69 21.40
CA PRO A 40 -12.57 -22.40 21.03
C PRO A 40 -12.26 -22.80 19.57
N ILE A 41 -11.48 -21.96 18.89
CA ILE A 41 -10.97 -22.24 17.54
C ILE A 41 -9.51 -22.69 17.66
N ASP A 42 -9.21 -23.93 17.33
CA ASP A 42 -7.84 -24.44 17.32
C ASP A 42 -7.09 -23.93 16.08
N THR A 43 -6.09 -23.07 16.31
CA THR A 43 -5.20 -22.50 15.28
C THR A 43 -3.80 -23.14 15.28
N SER A 44 -3.62 -24.27 15.95
CA SER A 44 -2.32 -24.96 16.02
C SER A 44 -1.87 -25.56 14.69
N ARG A 45 -2.77 -25.68 13.71
CA ARG A 45 -2.48 -26.22 12.39
C ARG A 45 -2.83 -25.20 11.32
N SER A 46 -1.94 -25.04 10.33
CA SER A 46 -2.13 -24.17 9.18
C SER A 46 -1.89 -24.95 7.87
N ALA A 47 -2.74 -24.74 6.89
CA ALA A 47 -2.55 -25.33 5.56
C ALA A 47 -1.36 -24.68 4.86
N LYS A 48 -0.56 -25.48 4.14
CA LYS A 48 0.54 -24.95 3.30
C LYS A 48 0.02 -24.32 2.01
N ALA A 49 -1.07 -24.85 1.46
CA ALA A 49 -1.70 -24.37 0.23
C ALA A 49 -2.60 -23.17 0.55
N GLN A 50 -2.02 -22.00 0.62
CA GLN A 50 -2.73 -20.74 0.85
C GLN A 50 -1.96 -19.58 0.19
N ASP A 51 -2.69 -18.58 -0.28
CA ASP A 51 -2.15 -17.37 -0.88
C ASP A 51 -2.79 -16.12 -0.25
N SER A 52 -2.15 -14.97 -0.45
CA SER A 52 -2.76 -13.69 -0.16
C SER A 52 -3.96 -13.42 -1.08
N ARG A 53 -5.02 -12.79 -0.56
CA ARG A 53 -6.10 -12.26 -1.41
C ARG A 53 -5.59 -11.17 -2.36
N VAL A 54 -4.48 -10.51 -2.01
CA VAL A 54 -3.91 -9.39 -2.75
C VAL A 54 -3.07 -9.90 -3.90
N LEU A 55 -3.56 -9.68 -5.12
CA LEU A 55 -2.88 -10.03 -6.36
C LEU A 55 -2.36 -8.82 -7.11
N PHE A 56 -2.95 -7.64 -6.87
CA PHE A 56 -2.69 -6.41 -7.62
C PHE A 56 -2.36 -5.25 -6.71
N LEU A 57 -1.56 -4.33 -7.23
CA LEU A 57 -1.31 -3.02 -6.66
C LEU A 57 -1.73 -1.98 -7.69
N ILE A 58 -2.68 -1.11 -7.33
CA ILE A 58 -3.24 -0.10 -8.23
C ILE A 58 -2.93 1.28 -7.69
N LEU A 59 -2.31 2.10 -8.53
CA LEU A 59 -1.88 3.45 -8.21
C LEU A 59 -2.84 4.47 -8.77
N HIS A 60 -3.15 5.48 -7.95
CA HIS A 60 -4.09 6.55 -8.23
C HIS A 60 -3.46 7.91 -7.94
N TYR A 61 -4.11 8.98 -8.41
CA TYR A 61 -3.96 10.32 -7.90
C TYR A 61 -5.33 10.93 -7.55
N THR A 62 -5.36 11.81 -6.55
CA THR A 62 -6.62 12.28 -5.95
C THR A 62 -7.32 13.39 -6.73
N VAL A 63 -6.61 14.19 -7.55
CA VAL A 63 -7.10 15.44 -8.20
C VAL A 63 -7.67 16.45 -7.17
N ALA A 64 -7.27 16.33 -5.90
CA ALA A 64 -7.73 17.15 -4.78
C ALA A 64 -6.60 17.35 -3.79
N ASP A 65 -6.73 18.34 -2.91
CA ASP A 65 -5.83 18.52 -1.77
C ASP A 65 -6.01 17.44 -0.70
N LEU A 66 -5.09 17.38 0.25
CA LEU A 66 -5.10 16.34 1.29
C LEU A 66 -6.38 16.36 2.15
N PRO A 67 -6.88 17.50 2.67
CA PRO A 67 -8.10 17.53 3.48
C PRO A 67 -9.32 16.98 2.74
N ILE A 68 -9.51 17.40 1.50
CA ILE A 68 -10.62 16.91 0.65
C ILE A 68 -10.43 15.44 0.34
N SER A 69 -9.22 15.01 -0.02
CA SER A 69 -8.92 13.61 -0.32
C SER A 69 -9.22 12.69 0.86
N LEU A 70 -8.77 13.06 2.07
CA LEU A 70 -9.05 12.28 3.28
C LEU A 70 -10.55 12.22 3.57
N LYS A 71 -11.27 13.35 3.46
CA LYS A 71 -12.71 13.38 3.68
C LYS A 71 -13.43 12.42 2.74
N VAL A 72 -13.19 12.52 1.43
CA VAL A 72 -13.82 11.65 0.42
C VAL A 72 -13.50 10.18 0.66
N LEU A 73 -12.24 9.85 0.97
CA LEU A 73 -11.81 8.46 1.14
C LEU A 73 -12.20 7.82 2.48
N THR A 74 -12.73 8.60 3.44
CA THR A 74 -13.16 8.10 4.75
C THR A 74 -14.64 8.25 5.03
N GLU A 75 -15.34 9.15 4.34
CA GLU A 75 -16.74 9.48 4.61
C GLU A 75 -17.70 9.10 3.46
N ASP A 76 -17.18 8.96 2.21
CA ASP A 76 -17.99 8.65 1.04
C ASP A 76 -17.97 7.14 0.71
N GLU A 77 -18.58 6.78 -0.45
CA GLU A 77 -18.68 5.39 -0.93
C GLU A 77 -17.41 4.85 -1.60
N VAL A 78 -16.34 5.64 -1.64
CA VAL A 78 -15.03 5.26 -2.16
C VAL A 78 -13.99 5.23 -1.06
N SER A 79 -12.96 4.39 -1.20
CA SER A 79 -11.90 4.29 -0.22
C SER A 79 -10.63 3.74 -0.87
N ALA A 80 -9.47 4.00 -0.26
CA ALA A 80 -8.19 3.40 -0.61
C ALA A 80 -7.54 2.77 0.62
N HIS A 81 -6.57 1.88 0.41
CA HIS A 81 -5.82 1.31 1.53
C HIS A 81 -4.85 2.34 2.11
N TYR A 82 -4.20 3.09 1.23
CA TYR A 82 -3.21 4.10 1.62
C TYR A 82 -3.41 5.42 0.88
N VAL A 83 -3.05 6.50 1.57
CA VAL A 83 -2.91 7.84 0.97
C VAL A 83 -1.50 8.35 1.26
N VAL A 84 -0.80 8.83 0.24
CA VAL A 84 0.49 9.51 0.36
C VAL A 84 0.25 11.00 0.18
N SER A 85 0.52 11.79 1.22
CA SER A 85 0.27 13.23 1.21
C SER A 85 1.30 14.00 0.37
N ASP A 86 0.95 15.24 0.01
CA ASP A 86 1.82 16.24 -0.64
C ASP A 86 2.53 17.16 0.35
N GLU A 87 2.42 16.88 1.64
CA GLU A 87 3.09 17.63 2.72
C GLU A 87 4.61 17.50 2.68
N ALA A 88 5.30 18.33 3.42
CA ALA A 88 6.76 18.29 3.58
C ALA A 88 7.13 18.20 5.08
N PRO A 89 7.54 17.05 5.62
CA PRO A 89 7.68 15.74 4.95
C PRO A 89 6.31 15.07 4.66
N PRO A 90 6.22 14.21 3.63
CA PRO A 90 4.99 13.48 3.33
C PRO A 90 4.61 12.51 4.44
N ARG A 91 3.30 12.38 4.67
CA ARG A 91 2.72 11.35 5.55
C ARG A 91 2.07 10.26 4.72
N ILE A 92 2.09 9.03 5.25
CA ILE A 92 1.35 7.90 4.71
C ILE A 92 0.22 7.58 5.68
N PHE A 93 -1.01 7.67 5.19
CA PHE A 93 -2.21 7.28 5.94
C PHE A 93 -2.62 5.87 5.50
N ARG A 94 -2.89 4.98 6.44
CA ARG A 94 -3.57 3.72 6.18
C ARG A 94 -5.03 3.87 6.58
N LEU A 95 -5.93 3.86 5.60
CA LEU A 95 -7.36 4.06 5.81
C LEU A 95 -8.11 2.73 5.86
N VAL A 96 -7.67 1.73 5.09
CA VAL A 96 -8.26 0.39 5.08
C VAL A 96 -7.16 -0.63 5.35
N ASP A 97 -7.45 -1.62 6.20
CA ASP A 97 -6.54 -2.74 6.44
C ASP A 97 -6.39 -3.60 5.19
N GLU A 98 -5.16 -4.09 4.91
CA GLU A 98 -4.87 -4.87 3.71
C GLU A 98 -5.64 -6.20 3.62
N SER A 99 -6.09 -6.74 4.75
CA SER A 99 -6.95 -7.92 4.79
C SER A 99 -8.38 -7.64 4.32
N ARG A 100 -8.78 -6.37 4.23
CA ARG A 100 -10.11 -5.92 3.81
C ARG A 100 -10.08 -5.41 2.38
N ARG A 101 -11.25 -5.26 1.79
CA ARG A 101 -11.44 -4.68 0.46
C ARG A 101 -11.70 -3.17 0.58
N ALA A 102 -10.89 -2.35 -0.09
CA ALA A 102 -11.18 -0.95 -0.34
C ALA A 102 -11.92 -0.77 -1.68
N TRP A 103 -12.60 0.37 -1.86
CA TRP A 103 -13.42 0.68 -3.03
C TRP A 103 -12.75 1.76 -3.89
N HIS A 104 -11.70 1.38 -4.66
CA HIS A 104 -10.84 2.32 -5.40
C HIS A 104 -10.78 2.09 -6.90
N SER A 105 -11.06 0.87 -7.40
CA SER A 105 -10.84 0.55 -8.81
C SER A 105 -12.12 0.43 -9.63
N GLY A 106 -13.30 0.51 -9.00
CA GLY A 106 -14.59 0.46 -9.68
C GLY A 106 -14.74 -0.71 -10.66
N ALA A 107 -15.35 -0.42 -11.82
CA ALA A 107 -15.43 -1.33 -12.95
C ALA A 107 -14.05 -1.44 -13.61
N SER A 108 -13.33 -2.50 -13.30
CA SER A 108 -11.93 -2.69 -13.66
C SER A 108 -11.66 -4.11 -14.15
N ALA A 109 -10.66 -4.26 -15.04
CA ALA A 109 -10.24 -5.56 -15.55
C ALA A 109 -8.76 -5.58 -15.91
N TRP A 110 -8.10 -6.72 -15.70
CA TRP A 110 -6.73 -6.98 -16.13
C TRP A 110 -6.48 -8.46 -16.37
N LYS A 111 -6.03 -8.83 -17.57
CA LYS A 111 -5.63 -10.21 -17.93
C LYS A 111 -6.62 -11.29 -17.43
N GLY A 112 -7.92 -11.09 -17.66
CA GLY A 112 -8.97 -12.03 -17.28
C GLY A 112 -9.56 -11.83 -15.88
N HIS A 113 -8.91 -11.05 -15.00
CA HIS A 113 -9.48 -10.66 -13.71
C HIS A 113 -10.42 -9.46 -13.90
N ARG A 114 -11.49 -9.42 -13.14
CA ARG A 114 -12.49 -8.33 -13.15
C ARG A 114 -12.80 -7.87 -11.73
N MET A 115 -13.31 -6.63 -11.59
CA MET A 115 -13.71 -6.06 -10.29
C MET A 115 -12.57 -6.12 -9.27
N LEU A 116 -11.44 -5.51 -9.60
CA LEU A 116 -10.16 -5.71 -8.92
C LEU A 116 -10.11 -5.25 -7.46
N ASN A 117 -11.10 -4.50 -6.97
CA ASN A 117 -11.20 -4.13 -5.55
C ASN A 117 -11.02 -5.33 -4.60
N ALA A 118 -11.56 -6.51 -4.95
CA ALA A 118 -11.51 -7.69 -4.09
C ALA A 118 -10.10 -8.30 -3.97
N SER A 119 -9.24 -8.05 -4.95
CA SER A 119 -7.92 -8.68 -5.08
C SER A 119 -6.76 -7.69 -5.20
N SER A 120 -6.96 -6.43 -4.81
CA SER A 120 -5.95 -5.39 -4.90
C SER A 120 -5.74 -4.61 -3.62
N ILE A 121 -4.62 -3.90 -3.59
CA ILE A 121 -4.37 -2.76 -2.73
C ILE A 121 -4.41 -1.51 -3.61
N GLY A 122 -5.20 -0.49 -3.22
CA GLY A 122 -5.22 0.82 -3.87
C GLY A 122 -4.41 1.83 -3.06
N ILE A 123 -3.60 2.61 -3.75
CA ILE A 123 -2.81 3.71 -3.15
C ILE A 123 -3.16 5.00 -3.88
N GLU A 124 -3.67 5.94 -3.13
CA GLU A 124 -3.92 7.31 -3.59
C GLU A 124 -2.71 8.20 -3.29
N ILE A 125 -2.32 9.01 -4.25
CA ILE A 125 -1.25 9.98 -4.12
C ILE A 125 -1.87 11.36 -4.24
N VAL A 126 -1.77 12.18 -3.19
CA VAL A 126 -2.30 13.55 -3.23
C VAL A 126 -1.57 14.33 -4.31
N HIS A 127 -2.31 14.74 -5.33
CA HIS A 127 -1.73 15.34 -6.53
C HIS A 127 -2.81 16.08 -7.34
N PRO A 128 -2.54 17.27 -7.87
CA PRO A 128 -3.53 18.08 -8.58
C PRO A 128 -3.92 17.55 -9.98
N GLY A 129 -3.29 16.48 -10.46
CA GLY A 129 -3.51 15.94 -11.79
C GLY A 129 -2.90 16.86 -12.86
N PHE A 130 -3.75 17.59 -13.59
CA PHE A 130 -3.33 18.53 -14.61
C PHE A 130 -3.92 19.93 -14.37
N LYS A 131 -3.29 20.93 -14.98
CA LYS A 131 -3.83 22.29 -15.10
C LYS A 131 -4.14 22.58 -16.56
N PRO A 132 -5.18 23.38 -16.86
CA PRO A 132 -5.42 23.84 -18.23
C PRO A 132 -4.28 24.76 -18.66
N GLY A 133 -3.74 24.53 -19.85
CA GLY A 133 -2.78 25.41 -20.50
C GLY A 133 -3.48 26.53 -21.27
N PRO A 134 -2.71 27.45 -21.90
CA PRO A 134 -3.23 28.61 -22.62
C PRO A 134 -4.24 28.27 -23.74
N ASP A 135 -4.02 27.15 -24.42
CA ASP A 135 -4.86 26.67 -25.53
C ASP A 135 -5.85 25.59 -25.08
N GLY A 136 -6.08 25.43 -23.76
CA GLY A 136 -6.98 24.45 -23.18
C GLY A 136 -6.39 23.02 -23.12
N GLU A 137 -5.13 22.84 -23.48
CA GLU A 137 -4.42 21.57 -23.35
C GLU A 137 -4.22 21.20 -21.87
N ARG A 138 -4.05 19.92 -21.58
CA ARG A 138 -3.80 19.42 -20.22
C ARG A 138 -2.31 19.43 -19.91
N ILE A 139 -1.89 20.29 -18.99
CA ILE A 139 -0.52 20.33 -18.48
C ILE A 139 -0.47 19.52 -17.20
N TYR A 140 -0.03 18.25 -17.30
CA TYR A 140 0.11 17.35 -16.15
C TYR A 140 1.25 17.80 -15.25
N GLN A 141 0.96 17.85 -13.95
CA GLN A 141 1.94 18.26 -12.96
C GLN A 141 2.91 17.12 -12.64
N PRO A 142 4.17 17.40 -12.29
CA PRO A 142 5.11 16.37 -11.84
C PRO A 142 4.79 15.94 -10.40
N PHE A 143 5.08 14.69 -10.07
CA PHE A 143 5.10 14.20 -8.69
C PHE A 143 6.34 14.72 -7.95
N SER A 144 6.17 15.14 -6.70
CA SER A 144 7.29 15.67 -5.92
C SER A 144 8.32 14.58 -5.57
N GLU A 145 9.57 15.01 -5.45
CA GLU A 145 10.66 14.11 -5.03
C GLU A 145 10.38 13.49 -3.65
N ALA A 146 9.87 14.28 -2.72
CA ALA A 146 9.54 13.85 -1.37
C ALA A 146 8.44 12.77 -1.38
N GLN A 147 7.37 12.96 -2.17
CA GLN A 147 6.33 11.93 -2.32
C GLN A 147 6.89 10.61 -2.85
N MET A 148 7.77 10.68 -3.85
CA MET A 148 8.38 9.46 -4.41
C MET A 148 9.32 8.76 -3.42
N GLN A 149 10.00 9.52 -2.56
CA GLN A 149 10.83 8.96 -1.48
C GLN A 149 9.99 8.25 -0.40
N ALA A 150 8.77 8.71 -0.14
CA ALA A 150 7.84 8.04 0.77
C ALA A 150 7.11 6.86 0.11
N LEU A 151 6.69 7.02 -1.14
CA LEU A 151 5.90 6.03 -1.87
C LEU A 151 6.70 4.75 -2.19
N ILE A 152 7.94 4.88 -2.70
CA ILE A 152 8.71 3.73 -3.18
C ILE A 152 8.94 2.67 -2.08
N PRO A 153 9.37 3.00 -0.85
CA PRO A 153 9.50 2.01 0.23
C PRO A 153 8.17 1.34 0.58
N LEU A 154 7.05 2.09 0.58
CA LEU A 154 5.73 1.53 0.81
C LEU A 154 5.37 0.48 -0.25
N LEU A 155 5.60 0.79 -1.54
CA LEU A 155 5.35 -0.14 -2.63
C LEU A 155 6.21 -1.40 -2.51
N GLN A 156 7.51 -1.24 -2.22
CA GLN A 156 8.44 -2.36 -2.05
C GLN A 156 7.98 -3.31 -0.93
N ASP A 157 7.57 -2.76 0.19
CA ASP A 157 7.09 -3.51 1.33
C ASP A 157 5.78 -4.27 1.01
N ILE A 158 4.79 -3.62 0.38
CA ILE A 158 3.55 -4.26 -0.05
C ILE A 158 3.84 -5.38 -1.07
N VAL A 159 4.65 -5.10 -2.09
CA VAL A 159 5.00 -6.08 -3.13
C VAL A 159 5.68 -7.31 -2.52
N GLN A 160 6.58 -7.11 -1.57
CA GLN A 160 7.28 -8.20 -0.88
C GLN A 160 6.34 -9.03 -0.01
N ARG A 161 5.52 -8.38 0.84
CA ARG A 161 4.58 -9.07 1.75
C ARG A 161 3.56 -9.91 1.02
N HIS A 162 3.00 -9.38 -0.07
CA HIS A 162 1.95 -10.06 -0.84
C HIS A 162 2.48 -10.83 -2.04
N ARG A 163 3.80 -10.78 -2.33
CA ARG A 163 4.44 -11.42 -3.49
C ARG A 163 3.79 -11.01 -4.80
N ILE A 164 3.46 -9.72 -4.95
CA ILE A 164 2.78 -9.19 -6.12
C ILE A 164 3.71 -9.28 -7.33
N ARG A 165 3.23 -9.90 -8.39
CA ARG A 165 3.99 -10.04 -9.63
C ARG A 165 4.17 -8.69 -10.33
N PRO A 166 5.30 -8.46 -11.04
CA PRO A 166 5.55 -7.21 -11.75
C PRO A 166 4.44 -6.78 -12.71
N ASP A 167 3.82 -7.73 -13.40
CA ASP A 167 2.74 -7.50 -14.36
C ASP A 167 1.37 -7.18 -13.71
N ARG A 168 1.35 -7.01 -12.40
CA ARG A 168 0.17 -6.71 -11.58
C ARG A 168 0.31 -5.42 -10.75
N ILE A 169 1.33 -4.62 -11.06
CA ILE A 169 1.52 -3.27 -10.49
C ILE A 169 1.08 -2.27 -11.55
N LEU A 170 -0.06 -1.62 -11.37
CA LEU A 170 -0.83 -0.98 -12.43
C LEU A 170 -1.24 0.44 -12.03
N GLY A 171 -1.45 1.29 -13.01
CA GLY A 171 -2.23 2.50 -12.84
C GLY A 171 -3.72 2.23 -13.01
N HIS A 172 -4.57 3.07 -12.42
CA HIS A 172 -6.02 2.96 -12.57
C HIS A 172 -6.44 3.07 -14.04
N GLY A 173 -5.80 3.97 -14.81
CA GLY A 173 -6.04 4.09 -16.24
C GLY A 173 -5.73 2.83 -17.06
N GLU A 174 -4.88 1.92 -16.55
CA GLU A 174 -4.59 0.64 -17.24
C GLU A 174 -5.69 -0.40 -17.00
N VAL A 175 -6.36 -0.36 -15.85
CA VAL A 175 -7.40 -1.35 -15.49
C VAL A 175 -8.81 -0.86 -15.78
N SER A 176 -8.99 0.46 -16.01
CA SER A 176 -10.27 1.09 -16.30
C SER A 176 -10.13 2.21 -17.39
N PRO A 177 -9.54 1.92 -18.56
CA PRO A 177 -9.11 2.95 -19.53
C PRO A 177 -10.25 3.78 -20.14
N ALA A 178 -11.49 3.30 -20.09
CA ALA A 178 -12.64 4.04 -20.58
C ALA A 178 -13.03 5.22 -19.67
N TYR A 179 -12.63 5.20 -18.41
CA TYR A 179 -13.11 6.13 -17.39
C TYR A 179 -12.02 6.83 -16.60
N LYS A 180 -10.80 6.28 -16.61
CA LYS A 180 -9.71 6.69 -15.74
C LYS A 180 -8.41 6.89 -16.51
N GLU A 181 -7.58 7.82 -16.04
CA GLU A 181 -6.26 8.10 -16.60
C GLU A 181 -5.15 8.14 -15.54
N ASP A 182 -5.54 8.13 -14.24
CA ASP A 182 -4.62 8.16 -13.13
C ASP A 182 -3.73 6.89 -13.05
N PRO A 183 -2.50 7.02 -12.55
CA PRO A 183 -1.83 8.20 -12.01
C PRO A 183 -1.25 9.16 -13.08
N GLY A 184 -1.69 9.08 -14.32
CA GLY A 184 -1.37 9.99 -15.42
C GLY A 184 0.01 9.81 -16.05
N PRO A 185 0.28 10.57 -17.15
CA PRO A 185 1.48 10.36 -17.98
C PRO A 185 2.77 10.83 -17.31
N THR A 186 2.71 11.72 -16.32
CA THR A 186 3.88 12.21 -15.58
C THR A 186 4.31 11.32 -14.42
N PHE A 187 3.54 10.25 -14.14
CA PHE A 187 3.92 9.33 -13.07
C PHE A 187 5.26 8.63 -13.39
N PRO A 188 6.22 8.66 -12.47
CA PRO A 188 7.61 8.29 -12.79
C PRO A 188 7.85 6.78 -12.73
N TRP A 189 7.19 6.00 -13.58
CA TRP A 189 7.31 4.54 -13.67
C TRP A 189 8.74 4.04 -13.82
N ARG A 190 9.59 4.77 -14.60
CA ARG A 190 11.00 4.41 -14.77
C ARG A 190 11.77 4.42 -13.45
N ARG A 191 11.39 5.33 -12.55
CA ARG A 191 12.01 5.43 -11.23
C ARG A 191 11.62 4.24 -10.34
N LEU A 192 10.37 3.79 -10.41
CA LEU A 192 9.93 2.58 -9.74
C LEU A 192 10.69 1.35 -10.26
N ALA A 193 10.83 1.25 -11.58
CA ALA A 193 11.58 0.16 -12.23
C ALA A 193 13.03 0.10 -11.75
N ALA A 194 13.71 1.24 -11.64
CA ALA A 194 15.08 1.34 -11.13
C ALA A 194 15.22 0.93 -9.65
N ARG A 195 14.10 0.80 -8.93
CA ARG A 195 14.03 0.39 -7.52
C ARG A 195 13.43 -1.01 -7.35
N GLY A 196 13.41 -1.82 -8.43
CA GLY A 196 12.94 -3.20 -8.40
C GLY A 196 11.41 -3.36 -8.42
N ILE A 197 10.67 -2.31 -8.76
CA ILE A 197 9.21 -2.34 -8.95
C ILE A 197 8.91 -2.09 -10.44
N PRO A 198 9.19 -3.04 -11.33
CA PRO A 198 8.96 -2.82 -12.74
C PRO A 198 7.46 -2.76 -13.04
N PRO A 199 7.05 -1.80 -13.87
CA PRO A 199 5.68 -1.75 -14.37
C PRO A 199 5.38 -2.90 -15.33
N PRO A 200 4.11 -3.27 -15.52
CA PRO A 200 3.72 -4.28 -16.49
C PRO A 200 3.90 -3.76 -17.91
N GLY A 201 4.65 -4.50 -18.74
CA GLY A 201 4.78 -4.26 -20.17
C GLY A 201 5.73 -3.12 -20.59
N PRO A 202 5.95 -2.95 -21.89
CA PRO A 202 6.80 -1.89 -22.44
C PRO A 202 6.17 -0.51 -22.17
N ALA A 203 7.00 0.48 -21.86
CA ALA A 203 6.60 1.87 -21.59
C ALA A 203 5.78 2.53 -22.73
N ALA A 204 5.74 1.91 -23.91
CA ALA A 204 5.02 2.38 -25.09
C ALA A 204 3.46 2.28 -24.97
N SER A 205 2.94 1.41 -24.10
CA SER A 205 1.47 1.29 -23.92
C SER A 205 0.87 2.35 -22.99
N ARG A 206 1.66 3.30 -22.53
CA ARG A 206 1.26 4.34 -21.55
C ARG A 206 1.08 5.73 -22.14
N VAL A 207 1.14 5.83 -23.47
CA VAL A 207 0.69 7.02 -24.18
C VAL A 207 -0.85 6.96 -24.15
N ALA A 208 -1.48 7.99 -23.59
CA ALA A 208 -2.94 8.13 -23.60
C ALA A 208 -3.47 7.83 -25.00
N PRO A 209 -4.56 7.05 -25.14
CA PRO A 209 -5.19 6.90 -26.42
C PRO A 209 -5.60 8.29 -26.88
N GLN A 210 -5.05 8.73 -28.02
CA GLN A 210 -5.55 9.91 -28.70
C GLN A 210 -7.05 9.63 -28.92
N ARG A 211 -7.90 10.48 -28.36
CA ARG A 211 -9.32 10.46 -28.67
C ARG A 211 -9.44 10.62 -30.18
N GLU A 212 -9.75 9.54 -30.87
CA GLU A 212 -10.29 9.64 -32.22
C GLU A 212 -11.50 10.57 -32.11
N ARG A 213 -11.42 11.70 -32.79
CA ARG A 213 -12.54 12.60 -32.94
C ARG A 213 -13.66 11.76 -33.55
N CYS A 214 -14.73 11.55 -32.79
CA CYS A 214 -15.98 11.14 -33.38
C CYS A 214 -16.29 12.18 -34.46
N GLY A 215 -16.10 11.79 -35.72
CA GLY A 215 -16.52 12.56 -36.86
C GLY A 215 -17.99 12.84 -36.69
N ALA A 216 -18.35 14.13 -36.80
CA ALA A 216 -19.69 14.57 -36.89
C ALA A 216 -20.40 13.76 -37.99
N LEU A 217 -21.40 12.96 -37.63
CA LEU A 217 -22.36 12.46 -38.58
C LEU A 217 -23.14 13.70 -39.08
N GLY A 218 -22.87 14.09 -40.31
CA GLY A 218 -23.63 15.12 -40.98
C GLY A 218 -25.11 14.71 -41.09
N PRO A 219 -26.03 15.69 -41.09
CA PRO A 219 -27.45 15.44 -41.35
C PRO A 219 -27.63 15.40 -42.85
N ASP A 220 -27.66 14.18 -43.45
CA ASP A 220 -28.27 13.99 -44.78
C ASP A 220 -28.45 12.50 -45.05
N ALA A 221 -29.72 12.07 -45.03
CA ALA A 221 -30.23 11.18 -46.06
C ALA A 221 -31.70 10.82 -45.83
N PRO A 222 -32.40 10.52 -46.86
CA PRO A 222 -33.81 10.86 -47.09
C PRO A 222 -34.76 9.95 -46.35
#